data_04864cfde54760e1a659bf111f65d414
#
_entry.id   04864cfde54760e1a659bf111f65d414
#
_cell.length_a   1.000
_cell.length_b   1.000
_cell.length_c   1.000
_cell.angle_alpha   90.00
_cell.angle_beta   90.00
_cell.angle_gamma   90.00
#
_symmetry.space_group_name_H-M   'P 1'
#
loop_
_entity.id
_entity.type
_entity.pdbx_description
1 polymer ?
#
loop_
_entity_poly.entity_id
_entity_poly.type
_entity_poly.pdbx_seq_one_letter_code
_entity_poly.pdbx_strand_id
1 'polypeptide(L)'
;NTPLKFTAIHVVRIGGVAGEHLEKLYQAYSEIQKTLSRDQKPTETAATSLTQLSGELTLNESLGEEIRKQLATINANSAHLQHLSIEDARKKFKSISHAVITLATEVRGQSANTAFKHFFCPMVKQGEGDWLQVDGFHHLAATEYVNGPLSSGALNLLLRTEFLPASP
;
A
#
# COMPACT_ATOMS: atom_id res chain seq x y z
N ASN A 1 -32.17 18.01 4.28
CA ASN A 1 -31.59 16.80 3.67
C ASN A 1 -30.80 17.19 2.44
N THR A 2 -29.52 17.50 2.60
CA THR A 2 -28.59 17.73 1.50
C THR A 2 -28.06 16.36 1.08
N PRO A 3 -28.28 15.92 -0.17
CA PRO A 3 -27.71 14.65 -0.59
C PRO A 3 -26.18 14.74 -0.55
N LEU A 4 -25.55 13.76 0.10
CA LEU A 4 -24.12 13.58 0.06
C LEU A 4 -23.69 13.47 -1.41
N LYS A 5 -23.02 14.49 -1.91
CA LYS A 5 -22.38 14.43 -3.22
C LYS A 5 -21.21 13.47 -3.09
N PHE A 6 -21.39 12.25 -3.56
CA PHE A 6 -20.27 11.36 -3.82
C PHE A 6 -19.46 11.99 -4.96
N THR A 7 -18.38 12.63 -4.61
CA THR A 7 -17.40 13.05 -5.60
C THR A 7 -16.74 11.77 -6.09
N ALA A 8 -17.01 11.36 -7.31
CA ALA A 8 -16.32 10.26 -7.94
C ALA A 8 -14.82 10.58 -7.93
N ILE A 9 -14.03 9.77 -7.24
CA ILE A 9 -12.58 9.91 -7.24
C ILE A 9 -12.11 9.52 -8.64
N HIS A 10 -11.70 10.51 -9.42
CA HIS A 10 -11.15 10.28 -10.75
C HIS A 10 -9.70 9.80 -10.59
N VAL A 11 -9.50 8.49 -10.70
CA VAL A 11 -8.16 7.90 -10.77
C VAL A 11 -7.56 8.22 -12.13
N VAL A 12 -6.42 8.88 -12.14
CA VAL A 12 -5.64 9.12 -13.35
C VAL A 12 -5.03 7.81 -13.83
N ARG A 13 -5.18 7.51 -15.13
CA ARG A 13 -4.60 6.35 -15.77
C ARG A 13 -3.37 6.74 -16.56
N ILE A 14 -2.22 6.14 -16.24
CA ILE A 14 -0.98 6.35 -16.98
C ILE A 14 -0.62 5.13 -17.82
N GLY A 15 -0.25 5.38 -19.08
CA GLY A 15 0.12 4.33 -20.03
C GLY A 15 1.63 4.10 -20.10
N GLY A 16 2.01 3.18 -20.98
CA GLY A 16 3.40 2.87 -21.29
C GLY A 16 4.17 2.26 -20.12
N VAL A 17 5.47 2.37 -20.19
CA VAL A 17 6.40 1.79 -19.20
C VAL A 17 6.16 2.34 -17.80
N ALA A 18 5.85 3.63 -17.67
CA ALA A 18 5.58 4.23 -16.36
C ALA A 18 4.34 3.61 -15.69
N GLY A 19 3.27 3.35 -16.45
CA GLY A 19 2.09 2.66 -15.95
C GLY A 19 2.36 1.21 -15.55
N GLU A 20 3.16 0.50 -16.34
CA GLU A 20 3.58 -0.87 -16.01
C GLU A 20 4.45 -0.91 -14.75
N HIS A 21 5.39 0.01 -14.61
CA HIS A 21 6.25 0.11 -13.43
C HIS A 21 5.45 0.45 -12.18
N LEU A 22 4.44 1.31 -12.30
CA LEU A 22 3.55 1.64 -11.19
C LEU A 22 2.78 0.41 -10.71
N GLU A 23 2.22 -0.39 -11.63
CA GLU A 23 1.49 -1.59 -11.24
C GLU A 23 2.41 -2.67 -10.66
N LYS A 24 3.64 -2.79 -11.15
CA LYS A 24 4.67 -3.65 -10.53
C LYS A 24 5.08 -3.17 -9.13
N LEU A 25 5.10 -1.87 -8.90
CA LEU A 25 5.33 -1.30 -7.58
C LEU A 25 4.22 -1.73 -6.60
N TYR A 26 2.96 -1.66 -7.01
CA TYR A 26 1.85 -2.13 -6.19
C TYR A 26 1.90 -3.63 -5.92
N GLN A 27 2.36 -4.43 -6.88
CA GLN A 27 2.58 -5.86 -6.67
C GLN A 27 3.68 -6.13 -5.64
N ALA A 28 4.81 -5.43 -5.72
CA ALA A 28 5.90 -5.54 -4.75
C ALA A 28 5.44 -5.14 -3.34
N TYR A 29 4.67 -4.07 -3.21
CA TYR A 29 4.02 -3.69 -1.97
C TYR A 29 3.13 -4.81 -1.41
N SER A 30 2.29 -5.41 -2.25
CA SER A 30 1.39 -6.50 -1.83
C SER A 30 2.16 -7.74 -1.34
N GLU A 31 3.28 -8.07 -1.98
CA GLU A 31 4.13 -9.18 -1.53
C GLU A 31 4.76 -8.90 -0.15
N ILE A 32 5.22 -7.68 0.09
CA ILE A 32 5.73 -7.27 1.40
C ILE A 32 4.63 -7.34 2.46
N GLN A 33 3.44 -6.85 2.14
CA GLN A 33 2.27 -6.93 3.02
C GLN A 33 1.98 -8.37 3.43
N LYS A 34 1.96 -9.30 2.47
CA LYS A 34 1.71 -10.71 2.73
C LYS A 34 2.77 -11.36 3.63
N THR A 35 4.04 -11.06 3.42
CA THR A 35 5.11 -11.63 4.25
C THR A 35 5.04 -11.10 5.68
N LEU A 36 4.85 -9.82 5.86
CA LEU A 36 4.72 -9.19 7.19
C LEU A 36 3.47 -9.68 7.94
N SER A 37 2.37 -9.97 7.23
CA SER A 37 1.16 -10.52 7.84
C SER A 37 1.33 -11.96 8.36
N ARG A 38 2.37 -12.64 7.92
CA ARG A 38 2.74 -13.99 8.34
C ARG A 38 3.91 -14.04 9.32
N ASP A 39 4.25 -12.91 9.94
CA ASP A 39 5.44 -12.76 10.79
C ASP A 39 6.75 -13.15 10.09
N GLN A 40 6.82 -12.89 8.78
CA GLN A 40 7.99 -13.13 7.96
C GLN A 40 8.62 -11.82 7.50
N LYS A 41 9.94 -11.81 7.37
CA LYS A 41 10.63 -10.66 6.79
C LYS A 41 10.26 -10.49 5.31
N PRO A 42 10.22 -9.26 4.81
CA PRO A 42 10.09 -9.01 3.38
C PRO A 42 11.17 -9.77 2.60
N THR A 43 10.79 -10.32 1.45
CA THR A 43 11.77 -10.95 0.57
C THR A 43 12.68 -9.90 -0.04
N GLU A 44 13.91 -10.27 -0.32
CA GLU A 44 14.88 -9.40 -0.98
C GLU A 44 14.34 -8.90 -2.33
N THR A 45 13.74 -9.80 -3.10
CA THR A 45 13.15 -9.46 -4.40
C THR A 45 12.06 -8.39 -4.29
N ALA A 46 11.12 -8.54 -3.36
CA ALA A 46 10.04 -7.58 -3.19
C ALA A 46 10.54 -6.23 -2.68
N ALA A 47 11.45 -6.24 -1.69
CA ALA A 47 12.02 -5.01 -1.14
C ALA A 47 12.86 -4.25 -2.17
N THR A 48 13.70 -4.94 -2.91
CA THR A 48 14.54 -4.36 -3.97
C THR A 48 13.67 -3.80 -5.11
N SER A 49 12.67 -4.55 -5.55
CA SER A 49 11.73 -4.10 -6.59
C SER A 49 10.99 -2.84 -6.17
N LEU A 50 10.49 -2.80 -4.94
CA LEU A 50 9.78 -1.63 -4.42
C LEU A 50 10.69 -0.39 -4.39
N THR A 51 11.92 -0.54 -3.93
CA THR A 51 12.93 0.55 -3.87
C THR A 51 13.30 1.03 -5.26
N GLN A 52 13.61 0.12 -6.16
CA GLN A 52 14.03 0.45 -7.52
C GLN A 52 12.90 1.15 -8.30
N LEU A 53 11.71 0.56 -8.32
CA LEU A 53 10.58 1.09 -9.07
C LEU A 53 10.14 2.47 -8.55
N SER A 54 10.11 2.65 -7.23
CA SER A 54 9.79 3.95 -6.65
C SER A 54 10.85 5.00 -6.97
N GLY A 55 12.12 4.64 -6.97
CA GLY A 55 13.22 5.52 -7.37
C GLY A 55 13.13 5.93 -8.83
N GLU A 56 12.93 4.99 -9.75
CA GLU A 56 12.79 5.26 -11.18
C GLU A 56 11.57 6.16 -11.48
N LEU A 57 10.42 5.87 -10.88
CA LEU A 57 9.21 6.66 -11.07
C LEU A 57 9.33 8.08 -10.49
N THR A 58 10.09 8.26 -9.41
CA THR A 58 10.32 9.59 -8.83
C THR A 58 11.07 10.52 -9.82
N LEU A 59 11.88 9.96 -10.70
CA LEU A 59 12.60 10.71 -11.73
C LEU A 59 11.75 11.06 -12.96
N ASN A 60 10.54 10.52 -13.05
CA ASN A 60 9.66 10.78 -14.18
C ASN A 60 8.95 12.13 -14.01
N GLU A 61 9.44 13.14 -14.70
CA GLU A 61 8.91 14.51 -14.64
C GLU A 61 7.47 14.65 -15.20
N SER A 62 7.00 13.66 -15.96
CA SER A 62 5.59 13.65 -16.43
C SER A 62 4.59 13.35 -15.32
N LEU A 63 5.06 12.81 -14.21
CA LEU A 63 4.24 12.61 -13.01
C LEU A 63 4.21 13.91 -12.19
N GLY A 64 3.04 14.25 -11.69
CA GLY A 64 2.87 15.44 -10.86
C GLY A 64 3.75 15.41 -9.60
N GLU A 65 4.06 16.58 -9.06
CA GLU A 65 4.95 16.73 -7.91
C GLU A 65 4.45 15.94 -6.68
N GLU A 66 3.15 15.98 -6.39
CA GLU A 66 2.57 15.23 -5.26
C GLU A 66 2.72 13.71 -5.42
N ILE A 67 2.55 13.20 -6.64
CA ILE A 67 2.78 11.77 -6.95
C ILE A 67 4.26 11.42 -6.72
N ARG A 68 5.17 12.22 -7.23
CA ARG A 68 6.62 12.01 -7.06
C ARG A 68 7.04 12.09 -5.59
N LYS A 69 6.41 12.94 -4.80
CA LYS A 69 6.63 13.04 -3.35
C LYS A 69 6.23 11.75 -2.62
N GLN A 70 5.09 11.15 -2.96
CA GLN A 70 4.70 9.85 -2.40
C GLN A 70 5.67 8.74 -2.82
N LEU A 71 6.10 8.72 -4.07
CA LEU A 71 7.10 7.78 -4.57
C LEU A 71 8.44 7.92 -3.85
N ALA A 72 8.89 9.15 -3.59
CA ALA A 72 10.11 9.40 -2.82
C ALA A 72 10.00 8.89 -1.37
N THR A 73 8.84 9.03 -0.75
CA THR A 73 8.56 8.47 0.59
C THR A 73 8.64 6.95 0.59
N ILE A 74 8.06 6.30 -0.43
CA ILE A 74 8.16 4.84 -0.60
C ILE A 74 9.60 4.41 -0.77
N ASN A 75 10.35 5.08 -1.64
CA ASN A 75 11.76 4.80 -1.89
C ASN A 75 12.60 4.88 -0.60
N ALA A 76 12.48 5.98 0.13
CA ALA A 76 13.24 6.20 1.36
C ALA A 76 12.96 5.17 2.45
N ASN A 77 11.73 4.66 2.56
CA ASN A 77 11.33 3.71 3.59
C ASN A 77 11.50 2.24 3.17
N SER A 78 11.62 1.94 1.89
CA SER A 78 11.78 0.57 1.39
C SER A 78 13.24 0.13 1.30
N ALA A 79 14.19 1.06 1.31
CA ALA A 79 15.60 0.74 1.24
C ALA A 79 16.03 -0.16 2.41
N HIS A 80 16.63 -1.30 2.08
CA HIS A 80 17.14 -2.29 3.05
C HIS A 80 16.08 -2.93 3.97
N LEU A 81 14.80 -2.88 3.58
CA LEU A 81 13.68 -3.37 4.40
C LEU A 81 13.86 -4.86 4.79
N GLN A 82 14.42 -5.68 3.91
CA GLN A 82 14.68 -7.10 4.11
C GLN A 82 15.75 -7.40 5.21
N HIS A 83 16.58 -6.42 5.53
CA HIS A 83 17.64 -6.57 6.55
C HIS A 83 17.19 -6.18 7.95
N LEU A 84 16.05 -5.52 8.07
CA LEU A 84 15.48 -5.09 9.34
C LEU A 84 14.89 -6.27 10.14
N SER A 85 14.69 -6.05 11.43
CA SER A 85 13.78 -6.90 12.20
C SER A 85 12.35 -6.79 11.66
N ILE A 86 11.52 -7.79 11.94
CA ILE A 86 10.10 -7.74 11.53
C ILE A 86 9.40 -6.51 12.12
N GLU A 87 9.71 -6.18 13.37
CA GLU A 87 9.16 -5.01 14.05
C GLU A 87 9.56 -3.70 13.36
N ASP A 88 10.83 -3.52 13.05
CA ASP A 88 11.31 -2.31 12.38
C ASP A 88 10.86 -2.25 10.91
N ALA A 89 10.77 -3.39 10.23
CA ALA A 89 10.19 -3.48 8.91
C ALA A 89 8.71 -3.04 8.91
N ARG A 90 7.94 -3.45 9.91
CA ARG A 90 6.54 -3.00 10.10
C ARG A 90 6.43 -1.50 10.32
N LYS A 91 7.33 -0.92 11.13
CA LYS A 91 7.37 0.55 11.33
C LYS A 91 7.60 1.29 10.02
N LYS A 92 8.56 0.83 9.21
CA LYS A 92 8.81 1.40 7.88
C LYS A 92 7.65 1.17 6.93
N PHE A 93 7.10 -0.03 6.93
CA PHE A 93 5.97 -0.38 6.07
C PHE A 93 4.72 0.45 6.35
N LYS A 94 4.51 0.91 7.56
CA LYS A 94 3.45 1.83 7.93
C LYS A 94 3.51 3.13 7.10
N SER A 95 4.67 3.75 7.01
CA SER A 95 4.89 4.94 6.18
C SER A 95 4.76 4.63 4.69
N ILE A 96 5.24 3.46 4.25
CA ILE A 96 5.07 2.98 2.88
C ILE A 96 3.59 2.81 2.56
N SER A 97 2.82 2.17 3.44
CA SER A 97 1.37 1.95 3.25
C SER A 97 0.61 3.26 3.08
N HIS A 98 0.89 4.25 3.93
CA HIS A 98 0.26 5.57 3.81
C HIS A 98 0.51 6.21 2.45
N ALA A 99 1.77 6.19 1.99
CA ALA A 99 2.13 6.72 0.68
C ALA A 99 1.50 5.92 -0.47
N VAL A 100 1.47 4.59 -0.39
CA VAL A 100 0.85 3.72 -1.41
C VAL A 100 -0.67 3.93 -1.47
N ILE A 101 -1.35 4.09 -0.35
CA ILE A 101 -2.78 4.41 -0.31
C ILE A 101 -3.05 5.71 -1.05
N THR A 102 -2.33 6.78 -0.69
CA THR A 102 -2.46 8.08 -1.35
C THR A 102 -2.20 7.96 -2.85
N LEU A 103 -1.13 7.27 -3.23
CA LEU A 103 -0.75 7.07 -4.62
C LEU A 103 -1.82 6.28 -5.40
N ALA A 104 -2.31 5.16 -4.86
CA ALA A 104 -3.27 4.29 -5.53
C ALA A 104 -4.67 4.90 -5.66
N THR A 105 -5.03 5.86 -4.82
CA THR A 105 -6.26 6.64 -4.96
C THR A 105 -6.18 7.69 -6.06
N GLU A 106 -4.98 8.12 -6.43
CA GLU A 106 -4.78 9.18 -7.42
C GLU A 106 -4.38 8.64 -8.79
N VAL A 107 -3.56 7.58 -8.84
CA VAL A 107 -2.97 7.11 -10.09
C VAL A 107 -2.85 5.59 -10.16
N ARG A 108 -3.22 5.04 -11.31
CA ARG A 108 -3.07 3.62 -11.65
C ARG A 108 -2.50 3.47 -13.06
N GLY A 109 -1.93 2.32 -13.35
CA GLY A 109 -1.55 1.98 -14.72
C GLY A 109 -2.78 1.87 -15.63
N GLN A 110 -2.64 2.19 -16.91
CA GLN A 110 -3.74 2.17 -17.87
C GLN A 110 -4.37 0.79 -18.03
N SER A 111 -3.57 -0.27 -17.94
CA SER A 111 -4.02 -1.66 -18.04
C SER A 111 -4.37 -2.30 -16.69
N ALA A 112 -4.36 -1.52 -15.60
CA ALA A 112 -4.65 -2.04 -14.28
C ALA A 112 -6.07 -2.59 -14.19
N ASN A 113 -6.20 -3.83 -13.76
CA ASN A 113 -7.47 -4.52 -13.56
C ASN A 113 -7.64 -5.08 -12.14
N THR A 114 -6.67 -4.85 -11.27
CA THR A 114 -6.69 -5.30 -9.89
C THR A 114 -7.31 -4.24 -9.00
N ALA A 115 -8.34 -4.62 -8.25
CA ALA A 115 -8.93 -3.77 -7.22
C ALA A 115 -8.15 -3.91 -5.90
N PHE A 116 -7.98 -2.81 -5.18
CA PHE A 116 -7.47 -2.82 -3.82
C PHE A 116 -8.59 -2.62 -2.81
N LYS A 117 -8.43 -3.26 -1.66
CA LYS A 117 -9.26 -3.01 -0.48
C LYS A 117 -8.43 -2.28 0.55
N HIS A 118 -9.01 -1.24 1.11
CA HIS A 118 -8.40 -0.45 2.17
C HIS A 118 -8.80 -1.03 3.53
N PHE A 119 -7.83 -1.33 4.36
CA PHE A 119 -8.02 -1.80 5.73
C PHE A 119 -7.45 -0.79 6.72
N PHE A 120 -8.09 -0.71 7.85
CA PHE A 120 -7.69 0.15 8.96
C PHE A 120 -7.68 -0.63 10.27
N CYS A 121 -6.64 -0.47 11.06
CA CYS A 121 -6.59 -1.01 12.42
C CYS A 121 -6.63 0.12 13.45
N PRO A 122 -7.71 0.25 14.23
CA PRO A 122 -7.83 1.31 15.24
C PRO A 122 -6.91 1.11 16.45
N MET A 123 -6.28 -0.05 16.58
CA MET A 123 -5.38 -0.37 17.71
C MET A 123 -3.94 0.07 17.48
N VAL A 124 -3.60 0.54 16.30
CA VAL A 124 -2.27 1.11 16.05
C VAL A 124 -2.21 2.48 16.70
N LYS A 125 -1.41 2.57 17.75
CA LYS A 125 -1.13 3.84 18.41
C LYS A 125 -0.43 4.77 17.42
N GLN A 126 -0.87 6.03 17.35
CA GLN A 126 -0.33 7.08 16.49
C GLN A 126 -0.88 7.16 15.06
N GLY A 127 -2.10 6.69 14.82
CA GLY A 127 -2.91 7.22 13.73
C GLY A 127 -2.73 6.64 12.32
N GLU A 128 -1.73 5.85 12.07
CA GLU A 128 -1.46 5.31 10.73
C GLU A 128 -1.49 3.79 10.72
N GLY A 129 -2.65 3.20 10.87
CA GLY A 129 -2.86 1.76 10.86
C GLY A 129 -3.50 1.24 9.57
N ASP A 130 -3.27 1.92 8.46
CA ASP A 130 -3.93 1.65 7.20
C ASP A 130 -3.02 0.86 6.24
N TRP A 131 -3.61 -0.04 5.48
CA TRP A 131 -2.91 -0.74 4.39
C TRP A 131 -3.87 -1.14 3.28
N LEU A 132 -3.33 -1.50 2.13
CA LEU A 132 -4.08 -2.05 1.00
C LEU A 132 -3.84 -3.54 0.85
N GLN A 133 -4.89 -4.27 0.48
CA GLN A 133 -4.83 -5.67 0.06
C GLN A 133 -5.57 -5.87 -1.26
N VAL A 134 -5.11 -6.85 -2.04
CA VAL A 134 -5.75 -7.24 -3.29
C VAL A 134 -6.99 -8.09 -3.03
N ASP A 135 -6.92 -8.99 -2.05
CA ASP A 135 -8.03 -9.84 -1.68
C ASP A 135 -8.49 -9.57 -0.23
N GLY A 136 -9.74 -9.87 0.07
CA GLY A 136 -10.37 -9.53 1.33
C GLY A 136 -10.43 -10.63 2.38
N PHE A 137 -9.69 -11.71 2.20
CA PHE A 137 -9.96 -12.93 2.95
C PHE A 137 -9.15 -13.14 4.22
N HIS A 138 -8.19 -12.31 4.55
CA HIS A 138 -7.27 -12.57 5.65
C HIS A 138 -7.42 -11.56 6.79
N HIS A 139 -8.59 -11.53 7.42
CA HIS A 139 -8.79 -10.73 8.63
C HIS A 139 -7.75 -11.04 9.70
N LEU A 140 -7.45 -12.32 9.89
CA LEU A 140 -6.46 -12.78 10.85
C LEU A 140 -5.06 -12.31 10.46
N ALA A 141 -4.67 -12.54 9.21
CA ALA A 141 -3.39 -12.11 8.69
C ALA A 141 -3.21 -10.59 8.74
N ALA A 142 -4.27 -9.84 8.42
CA ALA A 142 -4.25 -8.40 8.47
C ALA A 142 -4.04 -7.87 9.91
N THR A 143 -4.66 -8.52 10.88
CA THR A 143 -4.53 -8.16 12.30
C THR A 143 -3.15 -8.51 12.83
N GLU A 144 -2.63 -9.66 12.47
CA GLU A 144 -1.27 -10.07 12.81
C GLU A 144 -0.22 -9.12 12.21
N TYR A 145 -0.47 -8.67 10.98
CA TYR A 145 0.40 -7.72 10.31
C TYR A 145 0.56 -6.41 11.08
N VAL A 146 -0.53 -5.85 11.62
CA VAL A 146 -0.50 -4.53 12.25
C VAL A 146 -0.06 -4.60 13.71
N ASN A 147 -0.44 -5.65 14.44
CA ASN A 147 -0.30 -5.71 15.90
C ASN A 147 0.65 -6.81 16.41
N GLY A 148 1.22 -7.63 15.53
CA GLY A 148 1.84 -8.87 15.98
C GLY A 148 0.80 -9.96 16.32
N PRO A 149 1.17 -11.04 17.00
CA PRO A 149 0.26 -12.14 17.28
C PRO A 149 -1.04 -11.67 17.95
N LEU A 150 -2.17 -12.17 17.46
CA LEU A 150 -3.50 -11.77 17.86
C LEU A 150 -3.73 -11.87 19.36
N SER A 151 -3.96 -10.75 20.00
CA SER A 151 -4.73 -10.75 21.23
C SER A 151 -6.21 -10.98 20.89
N SER A 152 -6.89 -11.77 21.71
CA SER A 152 -8.30 -12.14 21.54
C SER A 152 -9.30 -10.96 21.39
N GLY A 153 -8.86 -9.72 21.57
CA GLY A 153 -9.65 -8.51 21.35
C GLY A 153 -9.57 -7.93 19.93
N ALA A 154 -8.69 -8.44 19.09
CA ALA A 154 -8.47 -7.94 17.74
C ALA A 154 -9.52 -8.39 16.72
N LEU A 155 -10.44 -9.27 17.10
CA LEU A 155 -11.54 -9.77 16.26
C LEU A 155 -12.63 -8.72 15.99
N ASN A 156 -12.61 -7.57 16.64
CA ASN A 156 -13.56 -6.47 16.42
C ASN A 156 -12.99 -5.37 15.52
N LEU A 157 -12.26 -5.74 14.50
CA LEU A 157 -11.83 -4.84 13.45
C LEU A 157 -13.05 -4.27 12.74
N LEU A 158 -13.28 -2.98 12.92
CA LEU A 158 -14.11 -2.20 12.01
C LEU A 158 -13.39 -2.10 10.67
N LEU A 159 -13.65 -3.08 9.83
CA LEU A 159 -13.17 -3.08 8.46
C LEU A 159 -13.92 -1.98 7.70
N ARG A 160 -13.30 -0.85 7.54
CA ARG A 160 -13.65 0.02 6.43
C ARG A 160 -13.06 -0.61 5.18
N THR A 161 -13.90 -1.30 4.45
CA THR A 161 -13.52 -1.75 3.10
C THR A 161 -13.97 -0.68 2.12
N GLU A 162 -13.09 0.18 1.73
CA GLU A 162 -13.29 1.01 0.56
C GLU A 162 -12.69 0.26 -0.62
N PHE A 163 -13.52 -0.06 -1.58
CA PHE A 163 -13.05 -0.59 -2.85
C PHE A 163 -12.44 0.55 -3.65
N LEU A 164 -11.18 0.42 -3.98
CA LEU A 164 -10.58 1.21 -5.06
C LEU A 164 -10.74 0.39 -6.35
N PRO A 165 -11.78 0.64 -7.14
CA PRO A 165 -11.96 -0.13 -8.35
C PRO A 165 -10.81 0.14 -9.31
N ALA A 166 -10.21 -0.93 -9.80
CA ALA A 166 -9.62 -0.88 -11.10
C ALA A 166 -10.78 -0.62 -12.05
N SER A 167 -10.97 0.61 -12.51
CA SER A 167 -12.05 0.92 -13.45
C SER A 167 -11.95 0.07 -14.70
N PRO A 168 -13.10 -0.23 -15.31
CA PRO A 168 -13.15 -0.90 -16.60
C PRO A 168 -12.39 -0.15 -17.69
#